data_5c2e273776953ed135ffcf8a232d1c9e
#
_entry.id   5c2e273776953ed135ffcf8a232d1c9e
#
_cell.length_a   1.000
_cell.length_b   1.000
_cell.length_c   1.000
_cell.angle_alpha   90.00
_cell.angle_beta   90.00
_cell.angle_gamma   90.00
#
_symmetry.space_group_name_H-M   'P 1'
#
loop_
_entity.id
_entity.type
_entity.pdbx_description
1 polymer ?
#
loop_
_entity_poly.entity_id
_entity_poly.type
_entity_poly.pdbx_seq_one_letter_code
_entity_poly.pdbx_strand_id
1 'polypeptide(L)'
;MSSTSTDLTADPSADPSANQGINKTVSSLTYQLPTALAETLSQTLALWTKDSLVEKIWQKDATLWTNKDEAQWLDWLHVVADQQKALPEYEQFAEEIKEAGFTDVLLLGMGGSSLAPEVFAITYGSKAGYPRLRILDSTDPQQIRHLDATVDLKKTLFVVSSKSGSTLEPNIYMAHFLSLVKEAVGSEAGSHFVAITDPGSKLEVVAKNEKFRRIFHGYPGIGGRYSALSPFGIVPAALIGLDLQTFLGRAQEMTTLCQDTVAQNNPGVLLGTIMGVAAKAGRNKLTIVTSAAIHDFGAWLEQLVAESTGKLGKAIIPVDLEGLSTNTEVYGDDRLFVFIKLKGDTTSFNGLDNTIIEERLAQLAALGHPVVCIELSEKINLADEFFRFEIATAVAGAIIEINPFDQPDVEASKIETRELTDEYEKNGSLPAEKPFFAEGQIKLFSDEVNIAVLDRVASAKTLDGMLKAHLDRLGKGDYFALLNYIEMSQEHVELAQKIRLNVRDKKHVATCLGFGPRFLHSTGQAYKGGPDTGVVLQVTCEDSDDLAAPGQKYTFGVVKSAQARGDFQVLTSRKRRALRVHISGDLEAGLKQLATAVEVALG
;
A
#
# COMPACT_ATOMS: atom_id res chain seq x y z
N MET A 1 59.15 -13.19 32.62
CA MET A 1 58.58 -11.90 33.00
C MET A 1 57.18 -11.90 32.46
N SER A 2 56.26 -11.90 33.35
CA SER A 2 54.85 -12.23 33.18
C SER A 2 54.08 -11.22 32.34
N SER A 3 53.33 -11.72 31.34
CA SER A 3 52.27 -11.01 30.66
C SER A 3 50.95 -11.45 31.27
N THR A 4 50.27 -10.56 31.95
CA THR A 4 48.92 -10.75 32.43
C THR A 4 47.91 -10.42 31.31
N SER A 5 47.25 -11.43 30.79
CA SER A 5 46.07 -11.29 29.97
C SER A 5 44.84 -11.07 30.89
N THR A 6 44.18 -9.94 30.77
CA THR A 6 42.87 -9.72 31.38
C THR A 6 41.81 -10.22 30.44
N ASP A 7 41.27 -11.37 30.77
CA ASP A 7 40.04 -11.94 30.19
C ASP A 7 38.84 -11.09 30.65
N LEU A 8 38.19 -10.39 29.73
CA LEU A 8 36.89 -9.80 29.94
C LEU A 8 35.83 -10.79 29.42
N THR A 9 35.48 -11.72 30.29
CA THR A 9 34.28 -12.57 30.09
C THR A 9 33.03 -11.68 30.16
N ALA A 10 32.35 -11.55 29.04
CA ALA A 10 31.01 -10.96 29.00
C ALA A 10 30.07 -11.83 29.83
N ASP A 11 29.33 -11.20 30.74
CA ASP A 11 28.28 -11.81 31.55
C ASP A 11 27.10 -12.25 30.67
N PRO A 12 26.79 -13.57 30.60
CA PRO A 12 25.68 -14.05 29.79
C PRO A 12 24.31 -13.95 30.47
N SER A 13 24.18 -13.17 31.53
CA SER A 13 22.94 -13.04 32.32
C SER A 13 22.11 -11.76 32.05
N ALA A 14 22.22 -11.14 30.89
CA ALA A 14 21.24 -10.15 30.47
C ALA A 14 19.96 -10.90 30.06
N ASP A 15 19.06 -11.08 31.03
CA ASP A 15 17.74 -11.66 30.88
C ASP A 15 16.91 -10.87 29.84
N PRO A 16 16.45 -11.49 28.73
CA PRO A 16 15.56 -10.83 27.78
C PRO A 16 14.17 -10.54 28.36
N SER A 17 13.89 -10.90 29.60
CA SER A 17 12.58 -10.75 30.26
C SER A 17 12.36 -9.43 31.01
N ALA A 18 13.24 -8.44 30.90
CA ALA A 18 13.12 -7.16 31.61
C ALA A 18 12.02 -6.21 31.10
N ASN A 19 11.04 -6.72 30.34
CA ASN A 19 9.81 -5.99 29.97
C ASN A 19 8.54 -6.62 30.56
N GLN A 20 8.60 -6.99 31.85
CA GLN A 20 7.43 -7.47 32.60
C GLN A 20 6.69 -6.29 33.24
N GLY A 21 5.75 -5.70 32.48
CA GLY A 21 4.89 -4.64 33.02
C GLY A 21 3.87 -4.10 32.02
N ILE A 22 3.93 -4.49 30.76
CA ILE A 22 2.95 -4.05 29.74
C ILE A 22 1.73 -4.98 29.78
N ASN A 23 0.58 -4.38 29.90
CA ASN A 23 -0.76 -4.99 29.92
C ASN A 23 -0.84 -6.14 28.90
N LYS A 24 -1.24 -7.34 29.32
CA LYS A 24 -1.35 -8.58 28.47
C LYS A 24 -2.32 -8.46 27.28
N THR A 25 -2.87 -7.28 27.03
CA THR A 25 -3.90 -7.03 26.02
C THR A 25 -3.37 -6.44 24.72
N VAL A 26 -2.28 -5.71 24.74
CA VAL A 26 -1.70 -5.08 23.54
C VAL A 26 -0.67 -5.98 22.87
N SER A 27 -0.57 -5.90 21.53
CA SER A 27 0.39 -6.65 20.74
C SER A 27 1.84 -6.37 21.16
N SER A 28 2.64 -7.42 21.36
CA SER A 28 4.02 -7.32 21.78
C SER A 28 4.97 -7.08 20.60
N LEU A 29 6.08 -6.35 20.83
CA LEU A 29 7.11 -6.13 19.84
C LEU A 29 8.46 -6.65 20.37
N THR A 30 9.11 -7.51 19.59
CA THR A 30 10.47 -8.00 19.84
C THR A 30 11.32 -7.79 18.58
N TYR A 31 12.64 -7.73 18.75
CA TYR A 31 13.53 -7.54 17.60
C TYR A 31 14.89 -8.18 17.80
N GLN A 32 15.52 -8.55 16.68
CA GLN A 32 16.91 -8.97 16.60
C GLN A 32 17.60 -8.08 15.57
N LEU A 33 18.61 -7.34 16.01
CA LEU A 33 19.33 -6.38 15.17
C LEU A 33 20.83 -6.67 15.20
N PRO A 34 21.55 -6.43 14.08
CA PRO A 34 23.01 -6.38 14.09
C PRO A 34 23.52 -5.37 15.12
N THR A 35 24.65 -5.67 15.79
CA THR A 35 25.19 -4.88 16.91
C THR A 35 25.26 -3.38 16.62
N ALA A 36 25.83 -3.00 15.47
CA ALA A 36 25.95 -1.58 15.11
C ALA A 36 24.58 -0.88 14.95
N LEU A 37 23.57 -1.60 14.47
CA LEU A 37 22.21 -1.06 14.34
C LEU A 37 21.54 -0.94 15.71
N ALA A 38 21.74 -1.92 16.60
CA ALA A 38 21.23 -1.90 17.97
C ALA A 38 21.84 -0.75 18.79
N GLU A 39 23.13 -0.48 18.64
CA GLU A 39 23.79 0.67 19.27
C GLU A 39 23.22 2.00 18.76
N THR A 40 23.06 2.13 17.44
CA THR A 40 22.45 3.34 16.83
C THR A 40 21.00 3.53 17.29
N LEU A 41 20.22 2.46 17.38
CA LEU A 41 18.85 2.47 17.92
C LEU A 41 18.84 3.02 19.36
N SER A 42 19.68 2.44 20.25
CA SER A 42 19.75 2.85 21.64
C SER A 42 20.11 4.34 21.80
N GLN A 43 21.10 4.81 21.05
CA GLN A 43 21.51 6.21 21.05
C GLN A 43 20.39 7.14 20.54
N THR A 44 19.69 6.74 19.48
CA THR A 44 18.60 7.53 18.90
C THR A 44 17.42 7.61 19.87
N LEU A 45 17.01 6.51 20.49
CA LEU A 45 15.93 6.51 21.49
C LEU A 45 16.28 7.36 22.73
N ALA A 46 17.54 7.30 23.20
CA ALA A 46 18.00 8.15 24.27
C ALA A 46 17.93 9.65 23.90
N LEU A 47 18.29 9.99 22.66
CA LEU A 47 18.18 11.35 22.14
C LEU A 47 16.71 11.80 22.06
N TRP A 48 15.82 10.95 21.56
CA TRP A 48 14.40 11.23 21.46
C TRP A 48 13.76 11.53 22.83
N THR A 49 14.14 10.78 23.86
CA THR A 49 13.71 11.03 25.24
C THR A 49 14.29 12.33 25.78
N LYS A 50 15.63 12.53 25.61
CA LYS A 50 16.34 13.70 26.15
C LYS A 50 15.82 15.02 25.58
N ASP A 51 15.54 15.05 24.28
CA ASP A 51 15.15 16.27 23.55
C ASP A 51 13.62 16.42 23.44
N SER A 52 12.85 15.62 24.19
CA SER A 52 11.37 15.65 24.25
C SER A 52 10.71 15.55 22.86
N LEU A 53 11.27 14.69 21.97
CA LEU A 53 10.77 14.61 20.60
C LEU A 53 9.43 13.89 20.49
N VAL A 54 9.07 13.03 21.45
CA VAL A 54 7.75 12.42 21.53
C VAL A 54 6.68 13.47 21.79
N GLU A 55 6.93 14.37 22.73
CA GLU A 55 6.02 15.47 23.07
C GLU A 55 5.76 16.39 21.87
N LYS A 56 6.77 16.61 21.00
CA LYS A 56 6.61 17.40 19.77
C LYS A 56 5.59 16.79 18.82
N ILE A 57 5.50 15.45 18.72
CA ILE A 57 4.47 14.80 17.91
C ILE A 57 3.08 15.23 18.39
N TRP A 58 2.81 15.06 19.68
CA TRP A 58 1.51 15.35 20.30
C TRP A 58 1.17 16.83 20.36
N GLN A 59 2.18 17.70 20.38
CA GLN A 59 2.04 19.16 20.28
C GLN A 59 1.86 19.62 18.82
N LYS A 60 1.91 18.71 17.84
CA LYS A 60 1.84 19.01 16.40
C LYS A 60 2.96 19.97 15.95
N ASP A 61 4.15 19.87 16.55
CA ASP A 61 5.29 20.73 16.25
C ASP A 61 5.96 20.31 14.94
N ALA A 62 5.72 21.05 13.85
CA ALA A 62 6.29 20.79 12.52
C ALA A 62 7.83 20.80 12.50
N THR A 63 8.51 21.42 13.49
CA THR A 63 9.97 21.44 13.59
C THR A 63 10.58 20.05 13.81
N LEU A 64 9.78 19.07 14.19
CA LEU A 64 10.20 17.67 14.26
C LEU A 64 10.57 17.11 12.88
N TRP A 65 9.98 17.60 11.80
CA TRP A 65 10.17 17.14 10.42
C TRP A 65 10.86 18.21 9.56
N THR A 66 10.14 18.81 8.62
CA THR A 66 10.71 19.78 7.67
C THR A 66 10.30 21.22 7.95
N ASN A 67 9.49 21.43 8.99
CA ASN A 67 8.96 22.73 9.41
C ASN A 67 8.19 23.44 8.28
N LYS A 68 7.29 22.69 7.62
CA LYS A 68 6.40 23.20 6.57
C LYS A 68 4.95 23.13 7.04
N ASP A 69 4.16 22.28 6.41
CA ASP A 69 2.71 22.15 6.63
C ASP A 69 2.31 20.94 7.49
N GLU A 70 3.28 20.24 8.08
CA GLU A 70 3.05 18.98 8.82
C GLU A 70 2.00 19.13 9.91
N ALA A 71 2.00 20.28 10.62
CA ALA A 71 1.04 20.55 11.70
C ALA A 71 -0.42 20.47 11.27
N GLN A 72 -0.72 20.69 9.98
CA GLN A 72 -2.07 20.66 9.42
C GLN A 72 -2.61 19.23 9.22
N TRP A 73 -1.74 18.22 9.26
CA TRP A 73 -2.04 16.83 8.88
C TRP A 73 -2.05 15.86 10.06
N LEU A 74 -2.07 16.35 11.31
CA LEU A 74 -1.88 15.56 12.54
C LEU A 74 -3.18 15.33 13.32
N ASP A 75 -4.35 15.49 12.72
CA ASP A 75 -5.63 15.24 13.41
C ASP A 75 -5.86 13.74 13.68
N TRP A 76 -5.16 12.85 12.98
CA TRP A 76 -5.21 11.40 13.21
C TRP A 76 -4.71 11.00 14.61
N LEU A 77 -3.89 11.82 15.27
CA LEU A 77 -3.43 11.59 16.65
C LEU A 77 -4.60 11.47 17.65
N HIS A 78 -5.71 12.11 17.38
CA HIS A 78 -6.88 12.16 18.27
C HIS A 78 -8.12 11.47 17.71
N VAL A 79 -8.06 10.97 16.47
CA VAL A 79 -9.22 10.46 15.74
C VAL A 79 -9.90 9.30 16.45
N VAL A 80 -9.14 8.40 17.11
CA VAL A 80 -9.70 7.23 17.81
C VAL A 80 -10.72 7.64 18.87
N ALA A 81 -10.37 8.61 19.70
CA ALA A 81 -11.27 9.13 20.75
C ALA A 81 -12.53 9.78 20.16
N ASP A 82 -12.42 10.39 18.99
CA ASP A 82 -13.58 10.98 18.32
C ASP A 82 -14.47 9.91 17.69
N GLN A 83 -13.88 8.84 17.12
CA GLN A 83 -14.66 7.71 16.60
C GLN A 83 -15.37 6.94 17.72
N GLN A 84 -14.77 6.82 18.91
CA GLN A 84 -15.46 6.23 20.07
C GLN A 84 -16.71 7.02 20.46
N LYS A 85 -16.70 8.34 20.36
CA LYS A 85 -17.87 9.19 20.61
C LYS A 85 -18.95 9.00 19.53
N ALA A 86 -18.54 8.77 18.28
CA ALA A 86 -19.43 8.59 17.14
C ALA A 86 -19.94 7.14 16.99
N LEU A 87 -19.44 6.20 17.80
CA LEU A 87 -19.77 4.78 17.73
C LEU A 87 -21.28 4.48 17.63
N PRO A 88 -22.17 5.10 18.46
CA PRO A 88 -23.61 4.83 18.35
C PRO A 88 -24.21 5.18 16.98
N GLU A 89 -23.68 6.18 16.29
CA GLU A 89 -24.13 6.56 14.94
C GLU A 89 -23.76 5.47 13.92
N TYR A 90 -22.55 4.91 14.00
CA TYR A 90 -22.10 3.86 13.09
C TYR A 90 -22.85 2.55 13.30
N GLU A 91 -23.05 2.16 14.55
CA GLU A 91 -23.80 0.96 14.91
C GLU A 91 -25.27 1.06 14.47
N GLN A 92 -25.91 2.19 14.73
CA GLN A 92 -27.28 2.44 14.29
C GLN A 92 -27.40 2.38 12.74
N PHE A 93 -26.44 2.97 12.03
CA PHE A 93 -26.43 2.96 10.58
C PHE A 93 -26.21 1.54 10.04
N ALA A 94 -25.31 0.77 10.62
CA ALA A 94 -25.07 -0.61 10.19
C ALA A 94 -26.30 -1.50 10.39
N GLU A 95 -27.02 -1.36 11.51
CA GLU A 95 -28.31 -2.07 11.72
C GLU A 95 -29.38 -1.60 10.73
N GLU A 96 -29.48 -0.30 10.45
CA GLU A 96 -30.40 0.23 9.40
C GLU A 96 -30.16 -0.45 8.05
N ILE A 97 -28.89 -0.59 7.64
CA ILE A 97 -28.54 -1.21 6.35
C ILE A 97 -28.86 -2.71 6.33
N LYS A 98 -28.60 -3.39 7.42
CA LYS A 98 -28.93 -4.81 7.60
C LYS A 98 -30.46 -5.04 7.56
N GLU A 99 -31.23 -4.22 8.30
CA GLU A 99 -32.70 -4.29 8.32
C GLU A 99 -33.31 -3.95 6.96
N ALA A 100 -32.68 -3.05 6.19
CA ALA A 100 -33.09 -2.70 4.83
C ALA A 100 -32.85 -3.85 3.83
N GLY A 101 -32.16 -4.92 4.23
CA GLY A 101 -31.96 -6.14 3.43
C GLY A 101 -30.87 -6.02 2.36
N PHE A 102 -29.94 -5.09 2.50
CA PHE A 102 -28.76 -5.06 1.65
C PHE A 102 -27.87 -6.28 1.94
N THR A 103 -27.44 -6.95 0.86
CA THR A 103 -26.58 -8.15 0.93
C THR A 103 -25.13 -7.88 0.58
N ASP A 104 -24.89 -6.82 -0.17
CA ASP A 104 -23.56 -6.39 -0.58
C ASP A 104 -23.36 -4.89 -0.31
N VAL A 105 -22.15 -4.53 0.02
CA VAL A 105 -21.62 -3.16 0.01
C VAL A 105 -20.52 -3.11 -1.04
N LEU A 106 -20.65 -2.23 -2.03
CA LEU A 106 -19.60 -1.95 -2.99
C LEU A 106 -18.96 -0.60 -2.68
N LEU A 107 -17.74 -0.62 -2.19
CA LEU A 107 -16.98 0.59 -1.91
C LEU A 107 -16.24 1.04 -3.18
N LEU A 108 -16.48 2.29 -3.56
CA LEU A 108 -15.91 2.98 -4.72
C LEU A 108 -14.89 3.99 -4.22
N GLY A 109 -13.61 3.61 -4.20
CA GLY A 109 -12.57 4.44 -3.59
C GLY A 109 -11.18 4.13 -4.14
N MET A 110 -10.19 4.95 -3.77
CA MET A 110 -8.78 4.76 -4.15
C MET A 110 -7.86 5.01 -2.94
N GLY A 111 -6.77 4.25 -2.85
CA GLY A 111 -5.74 4.44 -1.83
C GLY A 111 -6.30 4.43 -0.41
N GLY A 112 -6.09 5.47 0.39
CA GLY A 112 -6.58 5.55 1.77
C GLY A 112 -8.11 5.46 1.92
N SER A 113 -8.87 5.62 0.82
CA SER A 113 -10.32 5.43 0.81
C SER A 113 -10.73 3.98 0.55
N SER A 114 -9.81 3.07 0.19
CA SER A 114 -10.12 1.68 -0.18
C SER A 114 -9.29 0.63 0.56
N LEU A 115 -8.00 0.89 0.83
CA LEU A 115 -7.07 -0.13 1.31
C LEU A 115 -7.38 -0.62 2.75
N ALA A 116 -7.63 0.29 3.70
CA ALA A 116 -8.03 -0.15 5.03
C ALA A 116 -9.39 -0.89 5.04
N PRO A 117 -10.43 -0.43 4.31
CA PRO A 117 -11.65 -1.20 4.09
C PRO A 117 -11.42 -2.60 3.51
N GLU A 118 -10.49 -2.76 2.55
CA GLU A 118 -10.13 -4.06 2.00
C GLU A 118 -9.51 -4.98 3.05
N VAL A 119 -8.55 -4.46 3.83
CA VAL A 119 -7.98 -5.19 4.97
C VAL A 119 -9.08 -5.68 5.92
N PHE A 120 -10.07 -4.86 6.23
CA PHE A 120 -11.19 -5.28 7.09
C PHE A 120 -12.04 -6.36 6.42
N ALA A 121 -12.37 -6.22 5.14
CA ALA A 121 -13.17 -7.20 4.40
C ALA A 121 -12.48 -8.57 4.34
N ILE A 122 -11.18 -8.60 4.05
CA ILE A 122 -10.41 -9.85 3.90
C ILE A 122 -10.10 -10.48 5.27
N THR A 123 -9.70 -9.67 6.25
CA THR A 123 -9.30 -10.18 7.58
C THR A 123 -10.47 -10.68 8.41
N TYR A 124 -11.57 -9.92 8.44
CA TYR A 124 -12.69 -10.21 9.33
C TYR A 124 -13.86 -10.89 8.61
N GLY A 125 -13.99 -10.65 7.29
CA GLY A 125 -15.21 -11.01 6.58
C GLY A 125 -16.41 -10.23 7.10
N SER A 126 -17.62 -10.68 6.77
CA SER A 126 -18.85 -10.07 7.26
C SER A 126 -19.50 -10.95 8.33
N LYS A 127 -19.95 -10.33 9.41
CA LYS A 127 -20.73 -10.99 10.46
C LYS A 127 -22.06 -11.49 9.86
N ALA A 128 -22.57 -12.61 10.34
CA ALA A 128 -23.83 -13.17 9.87
C ALA A 128 -24.97 -12.15 9.91
N GLY A 129 -25.64 -11.97 8.77
CA GLY A 129 -26.72 -11.01 8.59
C GLY A 129 -26.29 -9.61 8.15
N TYR A 130 -25.02 -9.31 8.14
CA TYR A 130 -24.48 -8.06 7.57
C TYR A 130 -24.04 -8.25 6.12
N PRO A 131 -24.07 -7.18 5.30
CA PRO A 131 -23.68 -7.26 3.90
C PRO A 131 -22.21 -7.60 3.72
N ARG A 132 -21.88 -8.23 2.59
CA ARG A 132 -20.50 -8.48 2.19
C ARG A 132 -19.88 -7.22 1.60
N LEU A 133 -18.71 -6.82 2.11
CA LEU A 133 -17.96 -5.69 1.58
C LEU A 133 -17.08 -6.14 0.39
N ARG A 134 -17.23 -5.41 -0.71
CA ARG A 134 -16.40 -5.51 -1.91
C ARG A 134 -15.77 -4.15 -2.20
N ILE A 135 -14.60 -4.17 -2.82
CA ILE A 135 -13.85 -2.94 -3.15
C ILE A 135 -13.72 -2.83 -4.66
N LEU A 136 -13.93 -1.62 -5.19
CA LEU A 136 -13.55 -1.24 -6.55
C LEU A 136 -12.56 -0.09 -6.50
N ASP A 137 -11.34 -0.38 -6.91
CA ASP A 137 -10.24 0.58 -7.04
C ASP A 137 -9.38 0.32 -8.29
N SER A 138 -10.04 -0.14 -9.35
CA SER A 138 -9.44 -0.38 -10.66
C SER A 138 -10.28 0.23 -11.78
N THR A 139 -9.61 0.87 -12.75
CA THR A 139 -10.23 1.35 -13.99
C THR A 139 -10.17 0.31 -15.12
N ASP A 140 -9.75 -0.91 -14.82
CA ASP A 140 -9.76 -2.01 -15.79
C ASP A 140 -11.20 -2.38 -16.14
N PRO A 141 -11.59 -2.35 -17.45
CA PRO A 141 -12.96 -2.62 -17.86
C PRO A 141 -13.46 -4.02 -17.49
N GLN A 142 -12.58 -5.03 -17.53
CA GLN A 142 -12.97 -6.41 -17.20
C GLN A 142 -13.25 -6.55 -15.71
N GLN A 143 -12.47 -5.91 -14.85
CA GLN A 143 -12.71 -5.93 -13.41
C GLN A 143 -14.03 -5.27 -13.04
N ILE A 144 -14.41 -4.17 -13.71
CA ILE A 144 -15.71 -3.50 -13.52
C ILE A 144 -16.86 -4.39 -14.01
N ARG A 145 -16.74 -4.98 -15.21
CA ARG A 145 -17.74 -5.92 -15.76
C ARG A 145 -17.94 -7.14 -14.85
N HIS A 146 -16.85 -7.64 -14.25
CA HIS A 146 -16.95 -8.74 -13.31
C HIS A 146 -17.79 -8.37 -12.08
N LEU A 147 -17.65 -7.14 -11.58
CA LEU A 147 -18.50 -6.62 -10.50
C LEU A 147 -19.94 -6.41 -10.97
N ASP A 148 -20.17 -5.80 -12.15
CA ASP A 148 -21.51 -5.63 -12.73
C ASP A 148 -22.29 -6.95 -12.81
N ALA A 149 -21.59 -8.04 -13.18
CA ALA A 149 -22.19 -9.36 -13.30
C ALA A 149 -22.44 -10.07 -11.96
N THR A 150 -21.79 -9.64 -10.89
CA THR A 150 -21.79 -10.35 -9.58
C THR A 150 -22.58 -9.64 -8.49
N VAL A 151 -22.94 -8.37 -8.66
CA VAL A 151 -23.71 -7.60 -7.67
C VAL A 151 -25.20 -7.51 -8.04
N ASP A 152 -26.08 -7.71 -7.07
CA ASP A 152 -27.50 -7.38 -7.23
C ASP A 152 -27.72 -5.90 -6.95
N LEU A 153 -27.93 -5.09 -7.99
CA LEU A 153 -28.10 -3.64 -7.88
C LEU A 153 -29.19 -3.22 -6.89
N LYS A 154 -30.25 -4.05 -6.73
CA LYS A 154 -31.35 -3.77 -5.80
C LYS A 154 -31.04 -4.09 -4.35
N LYS A 155 -29.97 -4.85 -4.10
CA LYS A 155 -29.52 -5.29 -2.76
C LYS A 155 -28.09 -4.85 -2.46
N THR A 156 -27.52 -3.98 -3.25
CA THR A 156 -26.17 -3.43 -3.05
C THR A 156 -26.25 -1.99 -2.57
N LEU A 157 -25.53 -1.69 -1.50
CA LEU A 157 -25.25 -0.34 -1.03
C LEU A 157 -23.89 0.10 -1.62
N PHE A 158 -23.89 1.22 -2.33
CA PHE A 158 -22.69 1.80 -2.92
C PHE A 158 -22.11 2.86 -1.98
N VAL A 159 -20.87 2.66 -1.52
CA VAL A 159 -20.16 3.60 -0.66
C VAL A 159 -19.14 4.36 -1.51
N VAL A 160 -19.46 5.60 -1.89
CA VAL A 160 -18.54 6.47 -2.61
C VAL A 160 -17.59 7.11 -1.61
N SER A 161 -16.32 6.70 -1.66
CA SER A 161 -15.31 7.08 -0.67
C SER A 161 -14.24 7.94 -1.35
N SER A 162 -14.28 9.26 -1.12
CA SER A 162 -13.34 10.22 -1.71
C SER A 162 -13.22 11.48 -0.86
N LYS A 163 -12.02 11.73 -0.30
CA LYS A 163 -11.75 12.85 0.60
C LYS A 163 -12.10 14.21 -0.05
N SER A 164 -11.51 14.53 -1.19
CA SER A 164 -11.74 15.79 -1.90
C SER A 164 -13.00 15.79 -2.79
N GLY A 165 -13.53 14.60 -3.11
CA GLY A 165 -14.60 14.43 -4.09
C GLY A 165 -14.19 14.80 -5.52
N SER A 166 -12.90 14.97 -5.81
CA SER A 166 -12.39 15.34 -7.13
C SER A 166 -11.53 14.25 -7.78
N THR A 167 -11.31 13.13 -7.12
CA THR A 167 -10.57 11.99 -7.65
C THR A 167 -11.35 11.39 -8.82
N LEU A 168 -10.66 11.16 -9.95
CA LEU A 168 -11.28 10.75 -11.20
C LEU A 168 -12.02 9.42 -11.04
N GLU A 169 -11.34 8.41 -10.51
CA GLU A 169 -11.81 7.03 -10.47
C GLU A 169 -13.10 6.88 -9.66
N PRO A 170 -13.22 7.30 -8.38
CA PRO A 170 -14.47 7.22 -7.65
C PRO A 170 -15.62 7.96 -8.32
N ASN A 171 -15.33 9.06 -9.04
CA ASN A 171 -16.36 9.83 -9.75
C ASN A 171 -16.91 9.07 -10.96
N ILE A 172 -16.07 8.42 -11.77
CA ILE A 172 -16.53 7.63 -12.91
C ILE A 172 -17.20 6.32 -12.47
N TYR A 173 -16.73 5.68 -11.38
CA TYR A 173 -17.42 4.53 -10.77
C TYR A 173 -18.81 4.92 -10.28
N MET A 174 -18.91 6.02 -9.53
CA MET A 174 -20.17 6.55 -9.05
C MET A 174 -21.12 6.82 -10.21
N ALA A 175 -20.67 7.49 -11.28
CA ALA A 175 -21.48 7.78 -12.45
C ALA A 175 -21.99 6.49 -13.13
N HIS A 176 -21.13 5.47 -13.25
CA HIS A 176 -21.48 4.17 -13.82
C HIS A 176 -22.57 3.47 -13.00
N PHE A 177 -22.32 3.23 -11.71
CA PHE A 177 -23.27 2.51 -10.87
C PHE A 177 -24.56 3.30 -10.61
N LEU A 178 -24.47 4.62 -10.47
CA LEU A 178 -25.67 5.46 -10.31
C LEU A 178 -26.59 5.38 -11.55
N SER A 179 -26.03 5.31 -12.76
CA SER A 179 -26.79 5.09 -13.98
C SER A 179 -27.51 3.74 -13.96
N LEU A 180 -26.81 2.66 -13.65
CA LEU A 180 -27.38 1.32 -13.57
C LEU A 180 -28.45 1.20 -12.48
N VAL A 181 -28.21 1.77 -11.31
CA VAL A 181 -29.18 1.76 -10.20
C VAL A 181 -30.41 2.60 -10.53
N LYS A 182 -30.27 3.76 -11.23
CA LYS A 182 -31.39 4.55 -11.71
C LYS A 182 -32.27 3.75 -12.67
N GLU A 183 -31.70 2.92 -13.52
CA GLU A 183 -32.45 2.01 -14.40
C GLU A 183 -33.16 0.91 -13.60
N ALA A 184 -32.55 0.38 -12.55
CA ALA A 184 -33.06 -0.74 -11.77
C ALA A 184 -34.17 -0.35 -10.76
N VAL A 185 -34.07 0.83 -10.12
CA VAL A 185 -34.97 1.25 -9.01
C VAL A 185 -35.57 2.65 -9.18
N GLY A 186 -35.28 3.37 -10.27
CA GLY A 186 -35.86 4.67 -10.59
C GLY A 186 -35.43 5.78 -9.61
N SER A 187 -36.42 6.54 -9.09
CA SER A 187 -36.21 7.71 -8.22
C SER A 187 -35.55 7.41 -6.90
N GLU A 188 -35.54 6.14 -6.46
CA GLU A 188 -34.97 5.69 -5.19
C GLU A 188 -33.46 5.42 -5.28
N ALA A 189 -32.86 5.61 -6.44
CA ALA A 189 -31.44 5.29 -6.67
C ALA A 189 -30.50 5.90 -5.62
N GLY A 190 -30.72 7.16 -5.23
CA GLY A 190 -29.89 7.83 -4.21
C GLY A 190 -29.90 7.12 -2.85
N SER A 191 -30.98 6.41 -2.50
CA SER A 191 -31.08 5.66 -1.24
C SER A 191 -30.16 4.43 -1.18
N HIS A 192 -29.61 4.00 -2.33
CA HIS A 192 -28.60 2.95 -2.46
C HIS A 192 -27.17 3.48 -2.35
N PHE A 193 -26.98 4.79 -2.16
CA PHE A 193 -25.65 5.40 -2.10
C PHE A 193 -25.38 6.07 -0.75
N VAL A 194 -24.12 6.01 -0.35
CA VAL A 194 -23.56 6.70 0.81
C VAL A 194 -22.28 7.40 0.37
N ALA A 195 -22.00 8.58 0.91
CA ALA A 195 -20.75 9.27 0.68
C ALA A 195 -19.89 9.29 1.96
N ILE A 196 -18.60 9.04 1.81
CA ILE A 196 -17.57 9.33 2.83
C ILE A 196 -16.64 10.36 2.22
N THR A 197 -16.65 11.58 2.77
CA THR A 197 -15.95 12.71 2.15
C THR A 197 -15.71 13.85 3.15
N ASP A 198 -14.80 14.76 2.83
CA ASP A 198 -14.59 15.94 3.67
C ASP A 198 -15.75 16.94 3.55
N PRO A 199 -16.03 17.71 4.60
CA PRO A 199 -17.01 18.79 4.57
C PRO A 199 -16.70 19.80 3.44
N GLY A 200 -17.72 20.21 2.69
CA GLY A 200 -17.59 21.16 1.59
C GLY A 200 -17.00 20.59 0.29
N SER A 201 -16.76 19.30 0.22
CA SER A 201 -16.22 18.62 -0.96
C SER A 201 -17.21 18.63 -2.15
N LYS A 202 -16.67 18.36 -3.35
CA LYS A 202 -17.52 18.17 -4.54
C LYS A 202 -18.45 16.98 -4.39
N LEU A 203 -18.00 15.89 -3.76
CA LEU A 203 -18.81 14.71 -3.52
C LEU A 203 -19.98 15.00 -2.58
N GLU A 204 -19.79 15.83 -1.55
CA GLU A 204 -20.88 16.24 -0.67
C GLU A 204 -22.01 16.94 -1.45
N VAL A 205 -21.64 17.81 -2.41
CA VAL A 205 -22.62 18.49 -3.28
C VAL A 205 -23.39 17.49 -4.13
N VAL A 206 -22.69 16.53 -4.75
CA VAL A 206 -23.33 15.48 -5.57
C VAL A 206 -24.25 14.61 -4.70
N ALA A 207 -23.79 14.17 -3.54
CA ALA A 207 -24.55 13.34 -2.63
C ALA A 207 -25.85 14.00 -2.15
N LYS A 208 -25.83 15.32 -1.89
CA LYS A 208 -27.03 16.09 -1.56
C LYS A 208 -28.00 16.19 -2.76
N ASN A 209 -27.49 16.47 -3.95
CA ASN A 209 -28.30 16.62 -5.16
C ASN A 209 -28.95 15.30 -5.59
N GLU A 210 -28.21 14.20 -5.54
CA GLU A 210 -28.68 12.84 -5.87
C GLU A 210 -29.40 12.16 -4.70
N LYS A 211 -29.57 12.84 -3.55
CA LYS A 211 -30.26 12.37 -2.34
C LYS A 211 -29.69 11.05 -1.82
N PHE A 212 -28.37 10.99 -1.66
CA PHE A 212 -27.71 9.84 -1.04
C PHE A 212 -28.30 9.58 0.36
N ARG A 213 -28.36 8.32 0.76
CA ARG A 213 -28.92 7.85 2.03
C ARG A 213 -28.27 8.54 3.23
N ARG A 214 -26.91 8.68 3.20
CA ARG A 214 -26.15 9.32 4.26
C ARG A 214 -24.84 9.89 3.72
N ILE A 215 -24.33 10.90 4.41
CA ILE A 215 -23.01 11.48 4.17
C ILE A 215 -22.25 11.41 5.50
N PHE A 216 -21.12 10.72 5.50
CA PHE A 216 -20.18 10.72 6.63
C PHE A 216 -19.03 11.66 6.31
N HIS A 217 -18.75 12.57 7.23
CA HIS A 217 -17.71 13.56 7.03
C HIS A 217 -16.37 13.05 7.57
N GLY A 218 -15.33 13.14 6.72
CA GLY A 218 -13.95 12.95 7.10
C GLY A 218 -13.40 14.15 7.86
N TYR A 219 -12.12 14.09 8.15
CA TYR A 219 -11.36 15.13 8.85
C TYR A 219 -10.40 15.80 7.86
N PRO A 220 -10.53 17.10 7.56
CA PRO A 220 -9.63 17.80 6.63
C PRO A 220 -8.15 17.69 7.01
N GLY A 221 -7.84 17.65 8.30
CA GLY A 221 -6.47 17.51 8.83
C GLY A 221 -5.94 16.07 8.89
N ILE A 222 -6.58 15.10 8.22
CA ILE A 222 -6.09 13.72 8.11
C ILE A 222 -5.80 13.40 6.65
N GLY A 223 -4.56 13.07 6.31
CA GLY A 223 -4.18 12.57 4.97
C GLY A 223 -4.79 11.19 4.69
N GLY A 224 -5.03 10.85 3.40
CA GLY A 224 -5.69 9.59 3.02
C GLY A 224 -5.05 8.34 3.64
N ARG A 225 -3.73 8.21 3.60
CA ARG A 225 -3.00 7.05 4.16
C ARG A 225 -3.02 6.95 5.68
N TYR A 226 -3.35 8.04 6.39
CA TYR A 226 -3.55 8.09 7.85
C TYR A 226 -5.02 8.03 8.26
N SER A 227 -5.92 7.66 7.35
CA SER A 227 -7.37 7.71 7.59
C SER A 227 -8.01 6.37 7.97
N ALA A 228 -7.23 5.32 8.19
CA ALA A 228 -7.74 3.98 8.51
C ALA A 228 -8.65 3.96 9.76
N LEU A 229 -8.30 4.73 10.78
CA LEU A 229 -9.06 4.86 12.02
C LEU A 229 -10.04 6.07 12.01
N SER A 230 -10.32 6.64 10.85
CA SER A 230 -11.31 7.70 10.62
C SER A 230 -12.59 7.14 10.00
N PRO A 231 -13.62 7.94 9.69
CA PRO A 231 -14.82 7.47 9.00
C PRO A 231 -14.53 6.69 7.70
N PHE A 232 -13.40 6.95 7.02
CA PHE A 232 -13.00 6.22 5.81
C PHE A 232 -12.78 4.72 6.04
N GLY A 233 -12.28 4.33 7.21
CA GLY A 233 -12.18 2.91 7.59
C GLY A 233 -13.33 2.45 8.48
N ILE A 234 -13.76 3.27 9.44
CA ILE A 234 -14.72 2.85 10.48
C ILE A 234 -16.14 2.63 9.92
N VAL A 235 -16.61 3.44 8.96
CA VAL A 235 -17.92 3.24 8.35
C VAL A 235 -17.99 1.91 7.57
N PRO A 236 -17.05 1.57 6.68
CA PRO A 236 -17.01 0.24 6.05
C PRO A 236 -16.90 -0.91 7.05
N ALA A 237 -16.11 -0.74 8.14
CA ALA A 237 -15.99 -1.73 9.20
C ALA A 237 -17.32 -1.97 9.95
N ALA A 238 -18.09 -0.89 10.21
CA ALA A 238 -19.44 -1.00 10.77
C ALA A 238 -20.37 -1.80 9.86
N LEU A 239 -20.33 -1.52 8.57
CA LEU A 239 -21.23 -2.15 7.58
C LEU A 239 -21.02 -3.66 7.46
N ILE A 240 -19.83 -4.21 7.76
CA ILE A 240 -19.61 -5.65 7.82
C ILE A 240 -19.92 -6.26 9.21
N GLY A 241 -20.35 -5.43 10.17
CA GLY A 241 -20.68 -5.86 11.53
C GLY A 241 -19.44 -6.17 12.39
N LEU A 242 -18.30 -5.52 12.14
CA LEU A 242 -17.13 -5.61 13.02
C LEU A 242 -17.49 -5.06 14.41
N ASP A 243 -17.00 -5.70 15.47
CA ASP A 243 -17.12 -5.18 16.84
C ASP A 243 -16.27 -3.91 17.00
N LEU A 244 -16.88 -2.76 16.67
CA LEU A 244 -16.19 -1.47 16.72
C LEU A 244 -15.87 -1.03 18.16
N GLN A 245 -16.66 -1.45 19.14
CA GLN A 245 -16.37 -1.15 20.55
C GLN A 245 -15.03 -1.74 20.95
N THR A 246 -14.82 -3.03 20.65
CA THR A 246 -13.56 -3.71 20.94
C THR A 246 -12.44 -3.17 20.04
N PHE A 247 -12.68 -2.98 18.74
CA PHE A 247 -11.68 -2.51 17.79
C PHE A 247 -11.13 -1.13 18.18
N LEU A 248 -11.99 -0.15 18.39
CA LEU A 248 -11.58 1.20 18.80
C LEU A 248 -11.00 1.23 20.22
N GLY A 249 -11.46 0.31 21.10
CA GLY A 249 -10.85 0.12 22.41
C GLY A 249 -9.37 -0.25 22.34
N ARG A 250 -9.03 -1.19 21.44
CA ARG A 250 -7.64 -1.59 21.17
C ARG A 250 -6.80 -0.45 20.61
N ALA A 251 -7.31 0.22 19.57
CA ALA A 251 -6.62 1.38 19.00
C ALA A 251 -6.37 2.48 20.05
N GLN A 252 -7.30 2.68 21.00
CA GLN A 252 -7.15 3.65 22.09
C GLN A 252 -6.07 3.22 23.09
N GLU A 253 -5.97 1.93 23.43
CA GLU A 253 -4.89 1.42 24.27
C GLU A 253 -3.53 1.69 23.63
N MET A 254 -3.36 1.40 22.34
CA MET A 254 -2.13 1.69 21.60
C MET A 254 -1.86 3.19 21.54
N THR A 255 -2.89 4.02 21.30
CA THR A 255 -2.77 5.48 21.32
C THR A 255 -2.21 5.97 22.67
N THR A 256 -2.70 5.41 23.78
CA THR A 256 -2.22 5.75 25.12
C THR A 256 -0.76 5.35 25.33
N LEU A 257 -0.36 4.15 24.90
CA LEU A 257 1.04 3.71 24.98
C LEU A 257 1.98 4.57 24.12
N CYS A 258 1.51 5.04 22.96
CA CYS A 258 2.27 5.94 22.10
C CYS A 258 2.38 7.38 22.65
N GLN A 259 1.75 7.70 23.79
CA GLN A 259 1.96 8.94 24.52
C GLN A 259 3.10 8.88 25.56
N ASP A 260 3.66 7.68 25.82
CA ASP A 260 4.81 7.56 26.73
C ASP A 260 5.99 8.38 26.20
N THR A 261 6.46 9.32 27.03
CA THR A 261 7.55 10.25 26.67
C THR A 261 8.92 9.59 26.70
N VAL A 262 9.05 8.44 27.36
CA VAL A 262 10.25 7.60 27.31
C VAL A 262 10.26 6.79 26.03
N ALA A 263 11.04 7.19 25.06
CA ALA A 263 11.01 6.66 23.70
C ALA A 263 11.16 5.11 23.62
N GLN A 264 11.93 4.49 24.53
CA GLN A 264 12.07 3.04 24.62
C GLN A 264 10.78 2.31 24.99
N ASN A 265 9.90 2.94 25.79
CA ASN A 265 8.63 2.36 26.22
C ASN A 265 7.52 2.59 25.20
N ASN A 266 7.70 3.52 24.29
CA ASN A 266 6.72 3.92 23.30
C ASN A 266 6.77 2.99 22.08
N PRO A 267 5.74 2.14 21.85
CA PRO A 267 5.80 1.11 20.83
C PRO A 267 5.85 1.64 19.41
N GLY A 268 5.20 2.78 19.12
CA GLY A 268 5.25 3.43 17.82
C GLY A 268 6.60 4.11 17.56
N VAL A 269 7.14 4.80 18.58
CA VAL A 269 8.46 5.45 18.48
C VAL A 269 9.56 4.40 18.35
N LEU A 270 9.50 3.30 19.10
CA LEU A 270 10.46 2.21 18.99
C LEU A 270 10.50 1.62 17.57
N LEU A 271 9.35 1.24 17.01
CA LEU A 271 9.24 0.70 15.65
C LEU A 271 9.73 1.71 14.61
N GLY A 272 9.27 2.96 14.71
CA GLY A 272 9.65 4.04 13.78
C GLY A 272 11.15 4.37 13.84
N THR A 273 11.74 4.30 15.04
CA THR A 273 13.20 4.47 15.20
C THR A 273 13.95 3.31 14.53
N ILE A 274 13.52 2.06 14.72
CA ILE A 274 14.12 0.90 14.02
C ILE A 274 14.06 1.11 12.51
N MET A 275 12.89 1.47 11.96
CA MET A 275 12.71 1.72 10.52
C MET A 275 13.60 2.85 10.02
N GLY A 276 13.65 3.97 10.73
CA GLY A 276 14.41 5.16 10.34
C GLY A 276 15.91 4.94 10.39
N VAL A 277 16.45 4.35 11.46
CA VAL A 277 17.90 4.08 11.59
C VAL A 277 18.34 2.97 10.63
N ALA A 278 17.52 1.96 10.38
CA ALA A 278 17.77 0.94 9.37
C ALA A 278 17.88 1.57 7.98
N ALA A 279 16.95 2.45 7.62
CA ALA A 279 16.97 3.16 6.34
C ALA A 279 18.21 4.03 6.18
N LYS A 280 18.61 4.78 7.21
CA LYS A 280 19.87 5.57 7.21
C LYS A 280 21.12 4.68 7.09
N ALA A 281 21.07 3.45 7.59
CA ALA A 281 22.14 2.45 7.46
C ALA A 281 22.13 1.71 6.10
N GLY A 282 21.29 2.13 5.14
CA GLY A 282 21.17 1.49 3.81
C GLY A 282 20.22 0.28 3.78
N ARG A 283 19.55 -0.05 4.90
CA ARG A 283 18.54 -1.12 5.00
C ARG A 283 17.13 -0.55 4.84
N ASN A 284 16.87 -0.06 3.64
CA ASN A 284 15.65 0.70 3.35
C ASN A 284 14.57 -0.10 2.61
N LYS A 285 14.71 -1.42 2.47
CA LYS A 285 13.69 -2.32 1.93
C LYS A 285 12.97 -2.99 3.09
N LEU A 286 11.79 -2.46 3.45
CA LEU A 286 10.95 -2.98 4.51
C LEU A 286 10.17 -4.20 4.00
N THR A 287 10.67 -5.40 4.28
CA THR A 287 10.00 -6.65 3.89
C THR A 287 8.94 -7.00 4.94
N ILE A 288 7.69 -6.88 4.52
CA ILE A 288 6.51 -7.14 5.34
C ILE A 288 6.17 -8.63 5.21
N VAL A 289 6.08 -9.30 6.34
CA VAL A 289 5.66 -10.69 6.44
C VAL A 289 4.50 -10.75 7.44
N THR A 290 3.45 -11.48 7.12
CA THR A 290 2.26 -11.58 7.96
C THR A 290 1.85 -13.03 8.14
N SER A 291 1.15 -13.34 9.22
CA SER A 291 0.40 -14.58 9.32
C SER A 291 -0.67 -14.65 8.24
N ALA A 292 -0.98 -15.85 7.77
CA ALA A 292 -1.90 -16.08 6.65
C ALA A 292 -3.28 -15.44 6.85
N ALA A 293 -3.83 -15.51 8.05
CA ALA A 293 -5.17 -15.00 8.35
C ALA A 293 -5.27 -13.46 8.41
N ILE A 294 -4.16 -12.73 8.26
CA ILE A 294 -4.07 -11.26 8.24
C ILE A 294 -3.18 -10.77 7.08
N HIS A 295 -3.04 -11.59 6.03
CA HIS A 295 -2.08 -11.35 4.95
C HIS A 295 -2.27 -10.03 4.21
N ASP A 296 -3.49 -9.51 4.16
CA ASP A 296 -3.82 -8.30 3.42
C ASP A 296 -3.39 -7.00 4.14
N PHE A 297 -2.98 -7.07 5.41
CA PHE A 297 -2.53 -5.90 6.16
C PHE A 297 -1.34 -5.20 5.51
N GLY A 298 -0.51 -5.95 4.80
CA GLY A 298 0.62 -5.44 4.04
C GLY A 298 0.24 -4.43 2.95
N ALA A 299 -0.92 -4.60 2.31
CA ALA A 299 -1.39 -3.70 1.26
C ALA A 299 -1.63 -2.25 1.78
N TRP A 300 -2.17 -2.10 3.00
CA TRP A 300 -2.30 -0.80 3.65
C TRP A 300 -0.94 -0.25 4.09
N LEU A 301 -0.05 -1.10 4.61
CA LEU A 301 1.30 -0.70 5.01
C LEU A 301 2.14 -0.21 3.80
N GLU A 302 1.97 -0.82 2.64
CA GLU A 302 2.63 -0.35 1.41
C GLU A 302 2.29 1.11 1.12
N GLN A 303 1.01 1.48 1.21
CA GLN A 303 0.62 2.88 1.05
C GLN A 303 1.20 3.75 2.14
N LEU A 304 0.97 3.40 3.41
CA LEU A 304 1.38 4.23 4.54
C LEU A 304 2.89 4.54 4.46
N VAL A 305 3.72 3.53 4.25
CA VAL A 305 5.17 3.69 4.27
C VAL A 305 5.70 4.34 3.01
N ALA A 306 5.32 3.86 1.82
CA ALA A 306 5.85 4.34 0.55
C ALA A 306 5.45 5.79 0.26
N GLU A 307 4.17 6.12 0.43
CA GLU A 307 3.66 7.45 0.16
C GLU A 307 4.18 8.49 1.16
N SER A 308 4.41 8.07 2.42
CA SER A 308 4.97 8.94 3.44
C SER A 308 6.47 9.18 3.30
N THR A 309 7.25 8.16 2.90
CA THR A 309 8.72 8.23 2.96
C THR A 309 9.38 8.48 1.60
N GLY A 310 8.69 8.20 0.49
CA GLY A 310 9.26 8.21 -0.86
C GLY A 310 9.36 9.60 -1.48
N LYS A 311 10.28 10.45 -1.01
CA LYS A 311 10.44 11.82 -1.51
C LYS A 311 11.85 12.38 -1.27
N LEU A 312 12.22 13.40 -2.06
CA LEU A 312 13.53 14.05 -1.97
C LEU A 312 14.71 13.09 -2.15
N GLY A 313 14.54 12.04 -2.96
CA GLY A 313 15.56 11.02 -3.18
C GLY A 313 15.76 10.05 -2.00
N LYS A 314 14.85 10.03 -1.04
CA LYS A 314 14.83 9.13 0.12
C LYS A 314 13.58 8.28 0.08
N ALA A 315 13.64 7.04 0.60
CA ALA A 315 12.48 6.19 0.80
C ALA A 315 12.78 5.03 1.74
N ILE A 316 11.75 4.57 2.42
CA ILE A 316 11.63 3.19 2.89
C ILE A 316 10.71 2.51 1.86
N ILE A 317 11.24 1.54 1.12
CA ILE A 317 10.50 0.80 0.10
C ILE A 317 9.83 -0.40 0.76
N PRO A 318 8.51 -0.40 0.90
CA PRO A 318 7.81 -1.58 1.42
C PRO A 318 7.80 -2.68 0.36
N VAL A 319 7.97 -3.90 0.83
CA VAL A 319 8.00 -5.12 0.02
C VAL A 319 7.01 -6.08 0.64
N ASP A 320 5.79 -6.08 0.12
CA ASP A 320 4.72 -6.95 0.58
C ASP A 320 4.53 -8.15 -0.33
N LEU A 321 4.01 -9.25 0.19
CA LEU A 321 3.69 -10.50 -0.52
C LEU A 321 4.84 -11.05 -1.40
N GLU A 322 6.09 -10.70 -1.12
CA GLU A 322 7.25 -11.26 -1.84
C GLU A 322 7.46 -12.75 -1.50
N GLY A 323 6.88 -13.22 -0.39
CA GLY A 323 7.12 -14.54 0.15
C GLY A 323 8.54 -14.71 0.67
N LEU A 324 8.74 -15.64 1.60
CA LEU A 324 10.09 -15.94 2.09
C LEU A 324 10.68 -17.12 1.30
N SER A 325 11.89 -16.94 0.73
CA SER A 325 12.63 -18.00 0.04
C SER A 325 13.20 -19.01 1.03
N THR A 326 13.32 -20.27 0.60
CA THR A 326 14.13 -21.27 1.31
C THR A 326 15.64 -21.01 1.18
N ASN A 327 16.04 -20.32 0.10
CA ASN A 327 17.40 -19.85 -0.08
C ASN A 327 17.54 -18.44 0.49
N THR A 328 18.17 -18.30 1.64
CA THR A 328 18.37 -17.02 2.33
C THR A 328 19.40 -16.12 1.63
N GLU A 329 20.23 -16.65 0.73
CA GLU A 329 21.25 -15.89 -0.02
C GLU A 329 20.66 -14.95 -1.07
N VAL A 330 19.34 -15.11 -1.40
CA VAL A 330 18.66 -14.23 -2.34
C VAL A 330 18.38 -12.82 -1.77
N TYR A 331 18.54 -12.63 -0.47
CA TYR A 331 18.27 -11.35 0.18
C TYR A 331 19.53 -10.51 0.31
N GLY A 332 19.50 -9.32 -0.25
CA GLY A 332 20.55 -8.30 -0.06
C GLY A 332 20.59 -7.74 1.36
N ASP A 333 21.72 -7.12 1.71
CA ASP A 333 21.94 -6.48 3.02
C ASP A 333 21.15 -5.17 3.20
N ASP A 334 20.28 -4.82 2.27
CA ASP A 334 19.39 -3.65 2.30
C ASP A 334 18.01 -3.92 2.90
N ARG A 335 17.75 -5.14 3.43
CA ARG A 335 16.47 -5.56 4.01
C ARG A 335 16.35 -5.24 5.50
N LEU A 336 15.13 -4.89 5.90
CA LEU A 336 14.59 -4.96 7.25
C LEU A 336 13.33 -5.83 7.18
N PHE A 337 13.30 -6.94 7.93
CA PHE A 337 12.13 -7.83 7.98
C PHE A 337 11.23 -7.47 9.16
N VAL A 338 9.94 -7.32 8.90
CA VAL A 338 8.91 -7.11 9.93
C VAL A 338 7.87 -8.20 9.81
N PHE A 339 7.76 -9.05 10.82
CA PHE A 339 6.77 -10.10 10.90
C PHE A 339 5.62 -9.68 11.82
N ILE A 340 4.43 -9.56 11.27
CA ILE A 340 3.20 -9.32 12.02
C ILE A 340 2.52 -10.69 12.19
N LYS A 341 2.69 -11.25 13.39
CA LYS A 341 2.33 -12.62 13.72
C LYS A 341 1.00 -12.67 14.46
N LEU A 342 0.03 -13.40 13.94
CA LEU A 342 -1.17 -13.77 14.68
C LEU A 342 -0.90 -15.06 15.45
N LYS A 343 -0.96 -14.99 16.78
CA LYS A 343 -0.72 -16.14 17.66
C LYS A 343 -1.74 -17.24 17.42
N GLY A 344 -1.25 -18.46 17.25
CA GLY A 344 -2.10 -19.65 17.07
C GLY A 344 -2.73 -19.75 15.67
N ASP A 345 -2.38 -18.89 14.72
CA ASP A 345 -2.79 -19.08 13.33
C ASP A 345 -2.06 -20.30 12.74
N THR A 346 -2.86 -21.29 12.34
CA THR A 346 -2.39 -22.53 11.69
C THR A 346 -2.70 -22.58 10.20
N THR A 347 -3.23 -21.49 9.66
CA THR A 347 -3.52 -21.39 8.22
C THR A 347 -2.23 -21.09 7.45
N SER A 348 -2.25 -21.31 6.14
CA SER A 348 -1.13 -20.97 5.27
C SER A 348 -1.59 -20.10 4.11
N PHE A 349 -0.72 -19.19 3.69
CA PHE A 349 -0.91 -18.36 2.51
C PHE A 349 0.34 -18.47 1.62
N ASN A 350 0.15 -18.79 0.35
CA ASN A 350 1.24 -19.04 -0.61
C ASN A 350 2.29 -20.05 -0.09
N GLY A 351 1.83 -21.09 0.63
CA GLY A 351 2.69 -22.13 1.19
C GLY A 351 3.50 -21.72 2.43
N LEU A 352 3.19 -20.58 3.03
CA LEU A 352 3.81 -20.09 4.26
C LEU A 352 2.80 -20.13 5.41
N ASP A 353 3.13 -20.82 6.49
CA ASP A 353 2.50 -20.73 7.79
C ASP A 353 3.45 -20.10 8.82
N ASN A 354 2.96 -19.85 10.02
CA ASN A 354 3.76 -19.21 11.07
C ASN A 354 5.05 -19.98 11.38
N THR A 355 5.02 -21.31 11.37
CA THR A 355 6.19 -22.16 11.70
C THR A 355 7.29 -21.97 10.66
N ILE A 356 6.94 -22.05 9.37
CA ILE A 356 7.87 -21.86 8.26
C ILE A 356 8.42 -20.43 8.26
N ILE A 357 7.57 -19.44 8.53
CA ILE A 357 7.98 -18.03 8.61
C ILE A 357 9.01 -17.82 9.71
N GLU A 358 8.73 -18.30 10.92
CA GLU A 358 9.62 -18.18 12.07
C GLU A 358 10.98 -18.86 11.84
N GLU A 359 11.00 -20.07 11.26
CA GLU A 359 12.24 -20.77 10.92
C GLU A 359 13.10 -19.98 9.93
N ARG A 360 12.48 -19.43 8.87
CA ARG A 360 13.20 -18.65 7.85
C ARG A 360 13.70 -17.31 8.39
N LEU A 361 12.90 -16.62 9.19
CA LEU A 361 13.30 -15.36 9.81
C LEU A 361 14.42 -15.56 10.84
N ALA A 362 14.41 -16.67 11.59
CA ALA A 362 15.52 -17.01 12.50
C ALA A 362 16.83 -17.26 11.73
N GLN A 363 16.76 -17.92 10.57
CA GLN A 363 17.93 -18.09 9.68
C GLN A 363 18.45 -16.74 9.17
N LEU A 364 17.56 -15.85 8.72
CA LEU A 364 17.91 -14.50 8.25
C LEU A 364 18.54 -13.66 9.37
N ALA A 365 17.98 -13.72 10.59
CA ALA A 365 18.57 -13.04 11.74
C ALA A 365 19.98 -13.57 12.07
N ALA A 366 20.20 -14.88 11.98
CA ALA A 366 21.53 -15.49 12.18
C ALA A 366 22.54 -15.05 11.11
N LEU A 367 22.09 -14.69 9.91
CA LEU A 367 22.91 -14.10 8.84
C LEU A 367 23.13 -12.59 8.98
N GLY A 368 22.59 -11.97 10.03
CA GLY A 368 22.77 -10.54 10.32
C GLY A 368 21.73 -9.63 9.66
N HIS A 369 20.60 -10.18 9.20
CA HIS A 369 19.48 -9.33 8.81
C HIS A 369 18.71 -8.84 10.05
N PRO A 370 18.30 -7.57 10.11
CA PRO A 370 17.43 -7.08 11.16
C PRO A 370 16.02 -7.68 11.00
N VAL A 371 15.50 -8.23 12.08
CA VAL A 371 14.18 -8.85 12.14
C VAL A 371 13.40 -8.24 13.31
N VAL A 372 12.19 -7.79 13.06
CA VAL A 372 11.21 -7.33 14.05
C VAL A 372 10.03 -8.30 14.02
N CYS A 373 9.55 -8.72 15.18
CA CYS A 373 8.34 -9.52 15.31
C CYS A 373 7.32 -8.78 16.19
N ILE A 374 6.12 -8.60 15.65
CA ILE A 374 4.96 -8.04 16.35
C ILE A 374 3.95 -9.18 16.50
N GLU A 375 3.69 -9.62 17.73
CA GLU A 375 2.76 -10.73 17.99
C GLU A 375 1.42 -10.19 18.47
N LEU A 376 0.37 -10.50 17.70
CA LEU A 376 -1.03 -10.24 18.00
C LEU A 376 -1.63 -11.47 18.65
N SER A 377 -2.37 -11.30 19.76
CA SER A 377 -3.08 -12.40 20.41
C SER A 377 -4.35 -12.81 19.66
N GLU A 378 -5.03 -11.87 19.02
CA GLU A 378 -6.27 -12.03 18.26
C GLU A 378 -6.28 -11.12 17.03
N LYS A 379 -7.10 -11.44 16.01
CA LYS A 379 -7.25 -10.60 14.82
C LYS A 379 -7.63 -9.16 15.13
N ILE A 380 -8.45 -8.95 16.16
CA ILE A 380 -8.92 -7.61 16.55
C ILE A 380 -7.76 -6.70 16.98
N ASN A 381 -6.61 -7.26 17.39
CA ASN A 381 -5.41 -6.49 17.69
C ASN A 381 -4.75 -5.83 16.47
N LEU A 382 -5.23 -6.08 15.24
CA LEU A 382 -4.82 -5.23 14.11
C LEU A 382 -5.16 -3.75 14.32
N ALA A 383 -6.15 -3.44 15.15
CA ALA A 383 -6.45 -2.07 15.57
C ALA A 383 -5.24 -1.39 16.26
N ASP A 384 -4.47 -2.14 17.05
CA ASP A 384 -3.24 -1.66 17.67
C ASP A 384 -2.24 -1.23 16.58
N GLU A 385 -2.13 -2.06 15.52
CA GLU A 385 -1.10 -1.91 14.49
C GLU A 385 -1.40 -0.78 13.53
N PHE A 386 -2.66 -0.46 13.24
CA PHE A 386 -2.99 0.74 12.48
C PHE A 386 -2.38 1.98 13.14
N PHE A 387 -2.62 2.18 14.42
CA PHE A 387 -2.09 3.36 15.12
C PHE A 387 -0.58 3.28 15.35
N ARG A 388 -0.04 2.10 15.71
CA ARG A 388 1.40 1.91 15.90
C ARG A 388 2.19 2.27 14.65
N PHE A 389 1.77 1.78 13.47
CA PHE A 389 2.46 2.04 12.22
C PHE A 389 2.28 3.48 11.72
N GLU A 390 1.17 4.16 12.03
CA GLU A 390 1.01 5.60 11.77
C GLU A 390 2.06 6.41 12.55
N ILE A 391 2.21 6.18 13.86
CA ILE A 391 3.28 6.80 14.66
C ILE A 391 4.66 6.40 14.14
N ALA A 392 4.89 5.10 13.88
CA ALA A 392 6.20 4.60 13.43
C ALA A 392 6.62 5.25 12.10
N THR A 393 5.68 5.41 11.17
CA THR A 393 5.96 6.05 9.87
C THR A 393 6.28 7.53 10.03
N ALA A 394 5.55 8.24 10.90
CA ALA A 394 5.83 9.65 11.21
C ALA A 394 7.22 9.82 11.86
N VAL A 395 7.58 8.94 12.79
CA VAL A 395 8.90 8.92 13.45
C VAL A 395 10.03 8.58 12.48
N ALA A 396 9.83 7.56 11.64
CA ALA A 396 10.80 7.21 10.60
C ALA A 396 11.01 8.40 9.64
N GLY A 397 9.92 9.10 9.26
CA GLY A 397 9.98 10.32 8.46
C GLY A 397 10.83 11.42 9.08
N ALA A 398 10.70 11.64 10.39
CA ALA A 398 11.54 12.60 11.12
C ALA A 398 13.02 12.18 11.10
N ILE A 399 13.31 10.89 11.33
CA ILE A 399 14.69 10.37 11.36
C ILE A 399 15.35 10.48 9.99
N ILE A 400 14.64 10.19 8.90
CA ILE A 400 15.18 10.34 7.55
C ILE A 400 15.00 11.76 6.98
N GLU A 401 14.46 12.69 7.77
CA GLU A 401 14.38 14.12 7.47
C GLU A 401 13.55 14.42 6.23
N ILE A 402 12.28 13.98 6.24
CA ILE A 402 11.27 14.27 5.19
C ILE A 402 9.95 14.66 5.84
N ASN A 403 9.06 15.33 5.06
CA ASN A 403 7.66 15.51 5.45
C ASN A 403 6.89 14.21 5.17
N PRO A 404 6.38 13.47 6.18
CA PRO A 404 5.70 12.19 5.94
C PRO A 404 4.21 12.37 5.54
N PHE A 405 3.72 13.58 5.41
CA PHE A 405 2.29 13.87 5.22
C PHE A 405 1.93 14.44 3.84
N ASP A 406 2.89 14.93 3.05
CA ASP A 406 2.70 15.38 1.68
C ASP A 406 2.96 14.25 0.66
N GLN A 407 2.57 14.44 -0.64
CA GLN A 407 2.75 13.48 -1.73
C GLN A 407 2.91 14.20 -3.09
N PRO A 408 3.98 14.97 -3.29
CA PRO A 408 4.11 15.85 -4.46
C PRO A 408 4.24 15.09 -5.80
N ASP A 409 4.78 13.87 -5.79
CA ASP A 409 5.06 13.12 -7.03
C ASP A 409 3.83 12.34 -7.55
N VAL A 410 2.87 12.03 -6.68
CA VAL A 410 1.58 11.46 -7.08
C VAL A 410 0.76 12.48 -7.88
N GLU A 411 0.81 13.75 -7.51
CA GLU A 411 0.07 14.81 -8.20
C GLU A 411 0.56 14.99 -9.64
N ALA A 412 1.86 14.83 -9.91
CA ALA A 412 2.40 14.87 -11.27
C ALA A 412 1.74 13.85 -12.20
N SER A 413 1.57 12.58 -11.76
CA SER A 413 0.90 11.56 -12.58
C SER A 413 -0.58 11.87 -12.84
N LYS A 414 -1.26 12.49 -11.87
CA LYS A 414 -2.67 12.93 -12.06
C LYS A 414 -2.80 14.04 -13.08
N ILE A 415 -1.84 14.95 -13.14
CA ILE A 415 -1.79 16.04 -14.15
C ILE A 415 -1.64 15.42 -15.55
N GLU A 416 -0.64 14.56 -15.76
CA GLU A 416 -0.41 13.89 -17.04
C GLU A 416 -1.63 13.06 -17.47
N THR A 417 -2.26 12.32 -16.56
CA THR A 417 -3.47 11.56 -16.84
C THR A 417 -4.61 12.48 -17.30
N ARG A 418 -4.79 13.62 -16.63
CA ARG A 418 -5.83 14.59 -16.99
C ARG A 418 -5.57 15.19 -18.37
N GLU A 419 -4.34 15.55 -18.68
CA GLU A 419 -3.99 16.07 -20.00
C GLU A 419 -4.31 15.07 -21.11
N LEU A 420 -4.00 13.78 -20.91
CA LEU A 420 -4.30 12.72 -21.87
C LEU A 420 -5.81 12.49 -22.02
N THR A 421 -6.58 12.50 -20.93
CA THR A 421 -8.04 12.36 -21.01
C THR A 421 -8.71 13.58 -21.63
N ASP A 422 -8.24 14.80 -21.35
CA ASP A 422 -8.71 16.04 -21.97
C ASP A 422 -8.41 16.06 -23.49
N GLU A 423 -7.26 15.52 -23.89
CA GLU A 423 -6.90 15.39 -25.31
C GLU A 423 -7.83 14.38 -25.99
N TYR A 424 -8.12 13.26 -25.35
CA TYR A 424 -9.10 12.29 -25.87
C TYR A 424 -10.51 12.92 -26.03
N GLU A 425 -10.97 13.69 -25.04
CA GLU A 425 -12.25 14.40 -25.12
C GLU A 425 -12.33 15.36 -26.35
N LYS A 426 -11.20 15.96 -26.74
CA LYS A 426 -11.12 16.87 -27.89
C LYS A 426 -11.01 16.10 -29.22
N ASN A 427 -10.13 15.10 -29.28
CA ASN A 427 -9.67 14.50 -30.54
C ASN A 427 -10.32 13.12 -30.82
N GLY A 428 -10.94 12.48 -29.83
CA GLY A 428 -11.50 11.13 -29.91
C GLY A 428 -10.45 10.00 -29.93
N SER A 429 -9.18 10.33 -29.62
CA SER A 429 -8.10 9.34 -29.53
C SER A 429 -7.00 9.87 -28.63
N LEU A 430 -6.31 8.96 -27.94
CA LEU A 430 -5.04 9.28 -27.28
C LEU A 430 -3.94 9.55 -28.31
N PRO A 431 -2.90 10.34 -27.98
CA PRO A 431 -1.74 10.55 -28.84
C PRO A 431 -1.13 9.20 -29.30
N ALA A 432 -0.75 9.13 -30.57
CA ALA A 432 -0.14 7.93 -31.12
C ALA A 432 1.25 7.69 -30.50
N GLU A 433 1.56 6.45 -30.13
CA GLU A 433 2.88 6.03 -29.66
C GLU A 433 3.48 5.01 -30.64
N LYS A 434 4.78 5.03 -30.77
CA LYS A 434 5.49 4.07 -31.62
C LYS A 434 6.36 3.16 -30.75
N PRO A 435 6.16 1.83 -30.79
CA PRO A 435 7.07 0.91 -30.11
C PRO A 435 8.47 0.97 -30.74
N PHE A 436 9.51 0.87 -29.93
CA PHE A 436 10.88 0.78 -30.43
C PHE A 436 11.26 -0.67 -30.80
N PHE A 437 10.51 -1.66 -30.25
CA PHE A 437 10.67 -3.08 -30.51
C PHE A 437 9.30 -3.77 -30.48
N ALA A 438 9.13 -4.81 -31.31
CA ALA A 438 7.94 -5.65 -31.30
C ALA A 438 8.29 -7.09 -31.67
N GLU A 439 7.71 -8.07 -30.96
CA GLU A 439 7.84 -9.50 -31.22
C GLU A 439 6.57 -10.24 -30.79
N GLY A 440 5.94 -10.94 -31.74
CA GLY A 440 4.64 -11.58 -31.51
C GLY A 440 3.58 -10.54 -31.13
N GLN A 441 2.93 -10.76 -29.99
CA GLN A 441 1.94 -9.81 -29.47
C GLN A 441 2.52 -8.82 -28.44
N ILE A 442 3.83 -8.84 -28.21
CA ILE A 442 4.50 -7.93 -27.27
C ILE A 442 5.15 -6.75 -28.00
N LYS A 443 4.86 -5.56 -27.54
CA LYS A 443 5.46 -4.30 -27.98
C LYS A 443 6.18 -3.63 -26.82
N LEU A 444 7.38 -3.09 -27.05
CA LEU A 444 8.17 -2.39 -26.03
C LEU A 444 8.20 -0.89 -26.29
N PHE A 445 8.04 -0.12 -25.21
CA PHE A 445 8.09 1.33 -25.22
C PHE A 445 9.03 1.82 -24.11
N SER A 446 9.76 2.88 -24.40
CA SER A 446 10.53 3.65 -23.41
C SER A 446 10.87 5.03 -23.98
N ASP A 447 11.56 5.86 -23.18
CA ASP A 447 12.13 7.13 -23.64
C ASP A 447 13.45 6.90 -24.39
N GLU A 448 13.90 7.93 -25.11
CA GLU A 448 15.11 7.87 -25.94
C GLU A 448 16.36 7.47 -25.14
N VAL A 449 16.47 7.93 -23.88
CA VAL A 449 17.63 7.64 -23.01
C VAL A 449 17.67 6.15 -22.65
N ASN A 450 16.54 5.60 -22.21
CA ASN A 450 16.43 4.18 -21.87
C ASN A 450 16.61 3.31 -23.13
N ILE A 451 16.00 3.67 -24.27
CA ILE A 451 16.15 2.96 -25.54
C ILE A 451 17.63 2.89 -25.96
N ALA A 452 18.34 4.02 -25.93
CA ALA A 452 19.75 4.05 -26.30
C ALA A 452 20.63 3.15 -25.41
N VAL A 453 20.30 3.04 -24.11
CA VAL A 453 20.98 2.10 -23.21
C VAL A 453 20.66 0.66 -23.58
N LEU A 454 19.40 0.31 -23.78
CA LEU A 454 18.96 -1.03 -24.11
C LEU A 454 19.53 -1.51 -25.44
N ASP A 455 19.48 -0.69 -26.50
CA ASP A 455 20.04 -1.01 -27.82
C ASP A 455 21.55 -1.26 -27.79
N ARG A 456 22.27 -0.54 -26.91
CA ARG A 456 23.72 -0.69 -26.78
C ARG A 456 24.13 -1.97 -26.07
N VAL A 457 23.36 -2.41 -25.06
CA VAL A 457 23.76 -3.53 -24.18
C VAL A 457 23.03 -4.83 -24.48
N ALA A 458 21.94 -4.81 -25.25
CA ALA A 458 21.22 -6.01 -25.63
C ALA A 458 22.12 -6.95 -26.44
N SER A 459 22.23 -8.19 -25.99
CA SER A 459 23.01 -9.25 -26.66
C SER A 459 22.38 -9.73 -27.97
N ALA A 460 21.07 -9.59 -28.09
CA ALA A 460 20.29 -9.91 -29.27
C ALA A 460 19.08 -8.97 -29.38
N LYS A 461 18.59 -8.73 -30.59
CA LYS A 461 17.35 -7.99 -30.85
C LYS A 461 16.15 -8.94 -30.83
N THR A 462 15.94 -9.56 -29.67
CA THR A 462 14.83 -10.46 -29.34
C THR A 462 14.18 -9.97 -28.04
N LEU A 463 12.98 -10.43 -27.74
CA LEU A 463 12.28 -10.02 -26.51
C LEU A 463 13.10 -10.35 -25.26
N ASP A 464 13.61 -11.56 -25.14
CA ASP A 464 14.47 -11.99 -24.03
C ASP A 464 15.78 -11.19 -23.97
N GLY A 465 16.40 -10.86 -25.10
CA GLY A 465 17.59 -10.01 -25.16
C GLY A 465 17.35 -8.60 -24.66
N MET A 466 16.20 -7.98 -24.99
CA MET A 466 15.82 -6.65 -24.51
C MET A 466 15.47 -6.68 -23.01
N LEU A 467 14.74 -7.71 -22.56
CA LEU A 467 14.42 -7.90 -21.15
C LEU A 467 15.69 -8.16 -20.31
N LYS A 468 16.63 -8.97 -20.84
CA LYS A 468 17.92 -9.19 -20.21
C LYS A 468 18.67 -7.87 -20.04
N ALA A 469 18.77 -7.06 -21.10
CA ALA A 469 19.41 -5.76 -21.05
C ALA A 469 18.78 -4.83 -20.02
N HIS A 470 17.44 -4.90 -19.83
CA HIS A 470 16.74 -4.12 -18.82
C HIS A 470 17.01 -4.62 -17.40
N LEU A 471 16.90 -5.95 -17.18
CA LEU A 471 17.10 -6.58 -15.87
C LEU A 471 18.58 -6.59 -15.41
N ASP A 472 19.52 -6.57 -16.34
CA ASP A 472 20.96 -6.43 -16.02
C ASP A 472 21.33 -5.03 -15.50
N ARG A 473 20.41 -4.09 -15.52
CA ARG A 473 20.56 -2.77 -14.85
C ARG A 473 20.33 -2.82 -13.35
N LEU A 474 19.83 -3.93 -12.83
CA LEU A 474 19.70 -4.16 -11.39
C LEU A 474 21.08 -4.40 -10.76
N GLY A 475 21.42 -3.60 -9.77
CA GLY A 475 22.65 -3.70 -8.99
C GLY A 475 22.38 -3.81 -7.49
N LYS A 476 23.44 -3.87 -6.70
CA LYS A 476 23.34 -3.92 -5.23
C LYS A 476 22.60 -2.69 -4.68
N GLY A 477 21.60 -2.92 -3.84
CA GLY A 477 20.76 -1.88 -3.23
C GLY A 477 19.62 -1.38 -4.12
N ASP A 478 19.50 -1.91 -5.34
CA ASP A 478 18.36 -1.64 -6.22
C ASP A 478 17.13 -2.49 -5.80
N TYR A 479 15.99 -2.15 -6.37
CA TYR A 479 14.79 -2.97 -6.33
C TYR A 479 14.15 -3.07 -7.71
N PHE A 480 13.45 -4.17 -7.96
CA PHE A 480 12.63 -4.35 -9.15
C PHE A 480 11.17 -4.02 -8.84
N ALA A 481 10.51 -3.25 -9.69
CA ALA A 481 9.08 -2.98 -9.58
C ALA A 481 8.34 -3.46 -10.85
N LEU A 482 7.43 -4.42 -10.68
CA LEU A 482 6.52 -4.89 -11.71
C LEU A 482 5.17 -4.20 -11.54
N LEU A 483 4.82 -3.32 -12.48
CA LEU A 483 3.67 -2.42 -12.41
C LEU A 483 2.67 -2.77 -13.51
N ASN A 484 1.55 -3.38 -13.15
CA ASN A 484 0.61 -3.97 -14.09
C ASN A 484 -0.65 -3.12 -14.23
N TYR A 485 -0.98 -2.65 -15.43
CA TYR A 485 -2.26 -2.03 -15.79
C TYR A 485 -3.09 -3.04 -16.57
N ILE A 486 -3.51 -4.08 -15.88
CA ILE A 486 -4.34 -5.18 -16.34
C ILE A 486 -5.31 -5.57 -15.24
N GLU A 487 -6.31 -6.38 -15.55
CA GLU A 487 -7.20 -6.94 -14.54
C GLU A 487 -6.42 -7.67 -13.43
N MET A 488 -6.77 -7.42 -12.16
CA MET A 488 -6.19 -8.10 -11.01
C MET A 488 -6.96 -9.41 -10.72
N SER A 489 -6.91 -10.35 -11.68
CA SER A 489 -7.42 -11.71 -11.47
C SER A 489 -6.40 -12.58 -10.75
N GLN A 490 -6.85 -13.69 -10.16
CA GLN A 490 -5.95 -14.63 -9.49
C GLN A 490 -4.87 -15.16 -10.45
N GLU A 491 -5.23 -15.50 -11.69
CA GLU A 491 -4.30 -16.02 -12.70
C GLU A 491 -3.24 -14.98 -13.07
N HIS A 492 -3.63 -13.71 -13.24
CA HIS A 492 -2.69 -12.65 -13.56
C HIS A 492 -1.76 -12.34 -12.38
N VAL A 493 -2.28 -12.39 -11.14
CA VAL A 493 -1.46 -12.25 -9.93
C VAL A 493 -0.43 -13.38 -9.84
N GLU A 494 -0.82 -14.64 -10.08
CA GLU A 494 0.09 -15.79 -10.04
C GLU A 494 1.21 -15.68 -11.10
N LEU A 495 0.88 -15.26 -12.34
CA LEU A 495 1.88 -15.05 -13.39
C LEU A 495 2.83 -13.88 -13.05
N ALA A 496 2.29 -12.79 -12.54
CA ALA A 496 3.09 -11.65 -12.11
C ALA A 496 4.00 -12.01 -10.92
N GLN A 497 3.51 -12.80 -9.96
CA GLN A 497 4.31 -13.32 -8.85
C GLN A 497 5.45 -14.23 -9.36
N LYS A 498 5.20 -15.08 -10.35
CA LYS A 498 6.26 -15.91 -10.96
C LYS A 498 7.38 -15.04 -11.54
N ILE A 499 7.03 -13.99 -12.29
CA ILE A 499 8.01 -13.03 -12.85
C ILE A 499 8.81 -12.38 -11.71
N ARG A 500 8.12 -11.84 -10.73
CA ARG A 500 8.71 -11.14 -9.58
C ARG A 500 9.70 -12.01 -8.81
N LEU A 501 9.30 -13.23 -8.45
CA LEU A 501 10.13 -14.13 -7.65
C LEU A 501 11.36 -14.62 -8.44
N ASN A 502 11.24 -14.86 -9.75
CA ASN A 502 12.38 -15.18 -10.60
C ASN A 502 13.41 -14.05 -10.59
N VAL A 503 12.97 -12.79 -10.67
CA VAL A 503 13.89 -11.64 -10.61
C VAL A 503 14.57 -11.56 -9.24
N ARG A 504 13.83 -11.71 -8.12
CA ARG A 504 14.41 -11.75 -6.78
C ARG A 504 15.50 -12.82 -6.68
N ASP A 505 15.17 -14.05 -7.09
CA ASP A 505 16.02 -15.22 -6.86
C ASP A 505 17.29 -15.19 -7.73
N LYS A 506 17.25 -14.53 -8.89
CA LYS A 506 18.40 -14.43 -9.81
C LYS A 506 19.20 -13.14 -9.66
N LYS A 507 18.57 -12.05 -9.24
CA LYS A 507 19.24 -10.74 -9.12
C LYS A 507 19.55 -10.36 -7.66
N HIS A 508 19.03 -11.09 -6.68
CA HIS A 508 19.23 -10.89 -5.24
C HIS A 508 18.83 -9.47 -4.79
N VAL A 509 17.73 -8.96 -5.33
CA VAL A 509 17.18 -7.64 -5.04
C VAL A 509 15.79 -7.73 -4.45
N ALA A 510 15.34 -6.66 -3.80
CA ALA A 510 13.95 -6.50 -3.39
C ALA A 510 13.04 -6.37 -4.61
N THR A 511 11.83 -6.91 -4.50
CA THR A 511 10.87 -6.83 -5.60
C THR A 511 9.51 -6.35 -5.13
N CYS A 512 8.91 -5.42 -5.86
CA CYS A 512 7.58 -4.89 -5.64
C CYS A 512 6.66 -5.32 -6.78
N LEU A 513 5.39 -5.58 -6.46
CA LEU A 513 4.35 -5.93 -7.43
C LEU A 513 3.16 -5.01 -7.21
N GLY A 514 2.73 -4.29 -8.23
CA GLY A 514 1.58 -3.40 -8.15
C GLY A 514 0.62 -3.61 -9.31
N PHE A 515 -0.68 -3.41 -9.04
CA PHE A 515 -1.73 -3.32 -10.05
C PHE A 515 -2.24 -1.87 -10.13
N GLY A 516 -2.25 -1.32 -11.32
CA GLY A 516 -2.70 0.04 -11.56
C GLY A 516 -4.18 0.10 -11.96
N PRO A 517 -4.88 1.20 -11.58
CA PRO A 517 -4.30 2.42 -11.01
C PRO A 517 -4.06 2.39 -9.48
N ARG A 518 -4.41 1.32 -8.77
CA ARG A 518 -4.31 1.22 -7.30
C ARG A 518 -2.95 1.72 -6.78
N PHE A 519 -1.82 1.24 -7.34
CA PHE A 519 -0.49 1.62 -6.86
C PHE A 519 -0.14 3.10 -7.11
N LEU A 520 -0.81 3.80 -8.04
CA LEU A 520 -0.65 5.26 -8.21
C LEU A 520 -1.03 6.03 -6.95
N HIS A 521 -1.96 5.49 -6.19
CA HIS A 521 -2.47 6.05 -4.94
C HIS A 521 -1.81 5.42 -3.69
N SER A 522 -0.67 4.74 -3.87
CA SER A 522 0.08 4.08 -2.79
C SER A 522 1.59 4.15 -3.02
N THR A 523 2.20 3.12 -3.57
CA THR A 523 3.66 2.99 -3.76
C THR A 523 4.22 3.91 -4.85
N GLY A 524 3.37 4.42 -5.74
CA GLY A 524 3.78 5.29 -6.85
C GLY A 524 4.56 6.55 -6.44
N GLN A 525 4.31 7.09 -5.23
CA GLN A 525 5.09 8.20 -4.68
C GLN A 525 6.57 7.80 -4.51
N ALA A 526 6.84 6.63 -3.95
CA ALA A 526 8.21 6.16 -3.70
C ALA A 526 8.97 5.83 -4.99
N TYR A 527 8.29 5.30 -6.00
CA TYR A 527 8.92 4.98 -7.28
C TYR A 527 9.38 6.24 -8.04
N LYS A 528 8.69 7.35 -7.85
CA LYS A 528 8.97 8.63 -8.50
C LYS A 528 9.85 9.55 -7.67
N GLY A 529 9.49 9.76 -6.40
CA GLY A 529 10.15 10.70 -5.49
C GLY A 529 11.28 10.10 -4.66
N GLY A 530 11.36 8.78 -4.55
CA GLY A 530 12.39 8.05 -3.83
C GLY A 530 13.77 8.08 -4.51
N PRO A 531 14.75 7.32 -3.99
CA PRO A 531 16.08 7.22 -4.59
C PRO A 531 16.02 6.56 -5.97
N ASP A 532 17.00 6.85 -6.84
CA ASP A 532 17.11 6.22 -8.16
C ASP A 532 17.68 4.79 -8.06
N THR A 533 16.99 3.95 -7.29
CA THR A 533 17.33 2.53 -7.09
C THR A 533 16.29 1.58 -7.68
N GLY A 534 15.22 2.11 -8.31
CA GLY A 534 14.19 1.31 -8.94
C GLY A 534 14.52 0.95 -10.41
N VAL A 535 14.33 -0.32 -10.78
CA VAL A 535 14.22 -0.78 -12.17
C VAL A 535 12.77 -1.21 -12.38
N VAL A 536 12.08 -0.51 -13.27
CA VAL A 536 10.62 -0.62 -13.42
C VAL A 536 10.28 -1.34 -14.72
N LEU A 537 9.47 -2.39 -14.62
CA LEU A 537 8.81 -3.04 -15.74
C LEU A 537 7.31 -2.77 -15.64
N GLN A 538 6.78 -1.91 -16.52
CA GLN A 538 5.35 -1.65 -16.58
C GLN A 538 4.71 -2.56 -17.63
N VAL A 539 3.60 -3.22 -17.26
CA VAL A 539 2.82 -4.08 -18.16
C VAL A 539 1.47 -3.43 -18.45
N THR A 540 1.11 -3.36 -19.71
CA THR A 540 -0.18 -2.84 -20.20
C THR A 540 -0.78 -3.79 -21.23
N CYS A 541 -2.09 -3.70 -21.48
CA CYS A 541 -2.76 -4.52 -22.49
C CYS A 541 -3.73 -3.70 -23.35
N GLU A 542 -4.18 -4.28 -24.45
CA GLU A 542 -5.36 -3.82 -25.19
C GLU A 542 -6.63 -4.29 -24.47
N ASP A 543 -7.66 -3.43 -24.44
CA ASP A 543 -8.98 -3.78 -23.91
C ASP A 543 -9.92 -4.13 -25.08
N SER A 544 -10.11 -5.41 -25.31
CA SER A 544 -10.94 -5.90 -26.43
C SER A 544 -12.45 -5.65 -26.21
N ASP A 545 -12.89 -5.57 -24.96
CA ASP A 545 -14.27 -5.29 -24.55
C ASP A 545 -14.29 -4.14 -23.54
N ASP A 546 -14.14 -2.93 -24.06
CA ASP A 546 -14.04 -1.72 -23.27
C ASP A 546 -15.42 -1.27 -22.75
N LEU A 547 -15.44 -0.43 -21.71
CA LEU A 547 -16.64 0.01 -21.02
C LEU A 547 -16.76 1.54 -21.07
N ALA A 548 -17.92 2.05 -21.52
CA ALA A 548 -18.17 3.49 -21.58
C ALA A 548 -18.23 4.10 -20.17
N ALA A 549 -17.58 5.27 -19.98
CA ALA A 549 -17.72 6.08 -18.78
C ALA A 549 -18.91 7.05 -18.96
N PRO A 550 -20.01 6.92 -18.17
CA PRO A 550 -21.20 7.73 -18.35
C PRO A 550 -20.92 9.23 -18.26
N GLY A 551 -21.42 10.00 -19.23
CA GLY A 551 -21.25 11.45 -19.29
C GLY A 551 -19.91 11.93 -19.86
N GLN A 552 -19.04 11.00 -20.28
CA GLN A 552 -17.75 11.28 -20.90
C GLN A 552 -17.69 10.70 -22.32
N LYS A 553 -16.76 11.18 -23.16
CA LYS A 553 -16.49 10.53 -24.45
C LYS A 553 -15.49 9.37 -24.28
N TYR A 554 -14.62 9.46 -23.28
CA TYR A 554 -13.68 8.38 -23.00
C TYR A 554 -14.36 7.20 -22.30
N THR A 555 -13.71 6.05 -22.38
CA THR A 555 -14.07 4.78 -21.77
C THR A 555 -13.18 4.50 -20.57
N PHE A 556 -13.50 3.47 -19.78
CA PHE A 556 -12.65 3.02 -18.68
C PHE A 556 -11.28 2.53 -19.16
N GLY A 557 -11.21 1.81 -20.30
CA GLY A 557 -9.94 1.39 -20.89
C GLY A 557 -9.10 2.58 -21.36
N VAL A 558 -9.70 3.64 -21.88
CA VAL A 558 -9.01 4.88 -22.21
C VAL A 558 -8.44 5.53 -20.94
N VAL A 559 -9.19 5.58 -19.84
CA VAL A 559 -8.70 6.10 -18.56
C VAL A 559 -7.54 5.26 -18.05
N LYS A 560 -7.66 3.91 -18.03
CA LYS A 560 -6.56 3.00 -17.65
C LYS A 560 -5.31 3.25 -18.49
N SER A 561 -5.49 3.38 -19.81
CA SER A 561 -4.39 3.66 -20.74
C SER A 561 -3.74 5.02 -20.48
N ALA A 562 -4.53 6.06 -20.22
CA ALA A 562 -4.03 7.40 -19.88
C ALA A 562 -3.27 7.39 -18.55
N GLN A 563 -3.76 6.66 -17.55
CA GLN A 563 -3.08 6.48 -16.26
C GLN A 563 -1.74 5.76 -16.42
N ALA A 564 -1.71 4.65 -17.17
CA ALA A 564 -0.49 3.91 -17.45
C ALA A 564 0.56 4.76 -18.17
N ARG A 565 0.13 5.51 -19.18
CA ARG A 565 1.01 6.37 -19.98
C ARG A 565 1.50 7.59 -19.20
N GLY A 566 0.60 8.26 -18.45
CA GLY A 566 0.96 9.39 -17.61
C GLY A 566 1.93 9.00 -16.49
N ASP A 567 1.71 7.84 -15.85
CA ASP A 567 2.64 7.30 -14.86
C ASP A 567 4.02 7.01 -15.45
N PHE A 568 4.06 6.34 -16.60
CA PHE A 568 5.29 6.03 -17.33
C PHE A 568 6.06 7.30 -17.74
N GLN A 569 5.34 8.31 -18.21
CA GLN A 569 5.93 9.60 -18.59
C GLN A 569 6.58 10.30 -17.39
N VAL A 570 5.94 10.26 -16.20
CA VAL A 570 6.56 10.82 -14.98
C VAL A 570 7.78 10.01 -14.57
N LEU A 571 7.76 8.67 -14.62
CA LEU A 571 8.92 7.83 -14.33
C LEU A 571 10.11 8.18 -15.24
N THR A 572 9.89 8.29 -16.56
CA THR A 572 10.96 8.61 -17.52
C THR A 572 11.45 10.04 -17.39
N SER A 573 10.57 11.03 -17.16
CA SER A 573 10.95 12.43 -16.89
C SER A 573 11.82 12.57 -15.64
N ARG A 574 11.63 11.68 -14.65
CA ARG A 574 12.47 11.54 -13.45
C ARG A 574 13.72 10.68 -13.69
N LYS A 575 14.00 10.33 -14.97
CA LYS A 575 15.16 9.52 -15.41
C LYS A 575 15.21 8.13 -14.77
N ARG A 576 14.04 7.56 -14.42
CA ARG A 576 13.99 6.20 -13.88
C ARG A 576 14.32 5.18 -14.96
N ARG A 577 14.89 4.05 -14.55
CA ARG A 577 15.18 2.90 -15.41
C ARG A 577 13.87 2.16 -15.68
N ALA A 578 13.09 2.62 -16.67
CA ALA A 578 11.75 2.14 -16.95
C ALA A 578 11.63 1.54 -18.35
N LEU A 579 10.91 0.41 -18.44
CA LEU A 579 10.52 -0.25 -19.67
C LEU A 579 9.03 -0.59 -19.59
N ARG A 580 8.26 -0.24 -20.64
CA ARG A 580 6.86 -0.63 -20.74
C ARG A 580 6.69 -1.76 -21.77
N VAL A 581 6.08 -2.84 -21.32
CA VAL A 581 5.62 -3.97 -22.13
C VAL A 581 4.14 -3.79 -22.39
N HIS A 582 3.74 -3.75 -23.65
CA HIS A 582 2.34 -3.72 -24.05
C HIS A 582 1.97 -5.02 -24.74
N ILE A 583 0.92 -5.66 -24.25
CA ILE A 583 0.39 -6.92 -24.78
C ILE A 583 -0.79 -6.60 -25.70
N SER A 584 -0.67 -6.96 -26.99
CA SER A 584 -1.74 -6.85 -27.97
C SER A 584 -2.41 -8.20 -28.17
N GLY A 585 -3.73 -8.26 -28.14
CA GLY A 585 -4.49 -9.48 -28.30
C GLY A 585 -4.72 -10.24 -26.98
N ASP A 586 -4.49 -11.56 -26.96
CA ASP A 586 -4.78 -12.39 -25.77
C ASP A 586 -3.83 -12.08 -24.61
N LEU A 587 -4.40 -11.55 -23.52
CA LEU A 587 -3.64 -11.10 -22.36
C LEU A 587 -2.93 -12.26 -21.65
N GLU A 588 -3.62 -13.38 -21.43
CA GLU A 588 -3.07 -14.51 -20.70
C GLU A 588 -1.89 -15.16 -21.47
N ALA A 589 -2.05 -15.34 -22.78
CA ALA A 589 -0.97 -15.84 -23.64
C ALA A 589 0.22 -14.86 -23.66
N GLY A 590 -0.04 -13.55 -23.71
CA GLY A 590 1.00 -12.52 -23.66
C GLY A 590 1.74 -12.49 -22.31
N LEU A 591 1.06 -12.65 -21.19
CA LEU A 591 1.68 -12.74 -19.87
C LEU A 591 2.54 -14.02 -19.73
N LYS A 592 2.08 -15.15 -20.26
CA LYS A 592 2.88 -16.39 -20.32
C LYS A 592 4.12 -16.23 -21.19
N GLN A 593 3.99 -15.56 -22.35
CA GLN A 593 5.11 -15.21 -23.20
C GLN A 593 6.12 -14.31 -22.46
N LEU A 594 5.65 -13.28 -21.78
CA LEU A 594 6.50 -12.39 -20.98
C LEU A 594 7.21 -13.14 -19.85
N ALA A 595 6.48 -13.98 -19.10
CA ALA A 595 7.06 -14.77 -18.01
C ALA A 595 8.18 -15.71 -18.52
N THR A 596 7.96 -16.36 -19.66
CA THR A 596 8.96 -17.23 -20.32
C THR A 596 10.17 -16.41 -20.78
N ALA A 597 9.95 -15.26 -21.40
CA ALA A 597 11.03 -14.39 -21.87
C ALA A 597 11.87 -13.84 -20.70
N VAL A 598 11.25 -13.49 -19.56
CA VAL A 598 11.95 -13.09 -18.33
C VAL A 598 12.78 -14.26 -17.78
N GLU A 599 12.24 -15.48 -17.76
CA GLU A 599 12.96 -16.68 -17.30
C GLU A 599 14.22 -16.93 -18.17
N VAL A 600 14.09 -16.86 -19.51
CA VAL A 600 15.22 -16.97 -20.44
C VAL A 600 16.22 -15.83 -20.26
N ALA A 601 15.76 -14.60 -20.06
CA ALA A 601 16.59 -13.42 -19.83
C ALA A 601 17.45 -13.52 -18.55
N LEU A 602 16.96 -14.22 -17.56
CA LEU A 602 17.64 -14.40 -16.27
C LEU A 602 18.58 -15.62 -16.24
N GLY A 603 18.43 -16.58 -17.12
CA GLY A 603 19.27 -17.80 -17.26
C GLY A 603 18.87 -18.87 -16.28
#